data_6ba28482e04a71199b7e379bd5a3b72f
#
_entry.id   6ba28482e04a71199b7e379bd5a3b72f
#
_cell.length_a   1.000
_cell.length_b   1.000
_cell.length_c   1.000
_cell.angle_alpha   90.00
_cell.angle_beta   90.00
_cell.angle_gamma   90.00
#
_symmetry.space_group_name_H-M   'P 1'
#
loop_
_entity.id
_entity.type
_entity.pdbx_description
1 polymer ?
#
loop_
_entity_poly.entity_id
_entity_poly.type
_entity_poly.pdbx_seq_one_letter_code
_entity_poly.pdbx_strand_id
1 'polypeptide(L)'
;MVLKNVKNKNLFFTTKLDKALQNSEIAFIAVGTPMGDDGSADLQYVLAVAKSIGQSMQKRLIVVEKSTVPIGTADKIKEIIQKELDVRSSDVQFDMVSNPEFLKQGAAIDDFMKPDRVVVGADSKFAFKKMKQLYNPFFRDQDRFISMDIRSAEMTKYAANAMLATKISFMNEIANICEKVGADANQVRLGIGSDKRIGYSFIYPGAGYGGSCFPKDVKALTKIAKENGCTAQLITAVEEVNDAQKLVIAQKIVNRFGEDLTGFSFGIWGLAFKPGTDDMREAPAIYVIKELVSRGAKINAYDPKAVKEAKEHYLQGVENITYVDSKYDVLKDSDALVLLTEWKEFRSPDFEEIKTQLKTLVIFDGRNQYNTFNLEEKGFEYYQIGKK
;
A
#
# COMPACT_ATOMS: atom_id res chain seq x y z
N MET A 1 -7.60 7.37 -22.48
CA MET A 1 -7.29 6.05 -23.05
C MET A 1 -8.54 5.20 -23.27
N VAL A 2 -9.37 4.94 -22.25
CA VAL A 2 -10.58 4.09 -22.32
C VAL A 2 -11.53 4.54 -23.43
N LEU A 3 -12.01 5.78 -23.39
CA LEU A 3 -12.97 6.32 -24.40
C LEU A 3 -12.46 6.18 -25.85
N LYS A 4 -11.16 6.41 -26.09
CA LYS A 4 -10.54 6.24 -27.41
C LYS A 4 -10.62 4.79 -27.89
N ASN A 5 -10.32 3.82 -27.01
CA ASN A 5 -10.34 2.41 -27.38
C ASN A 5 -11.76 1.85 -27.55
N VAL A 6 -12.71 2.33 -26.75
CA VAL A 6 -14.13 2.01 -26.94
C VAL A 6 -14.62 2.53 -28.31
N LYS A 7 -14.32 3.81 -28.65
CA LYS A 7 -14.67 4.39 -29.94
C LYS A 7 -14.04 3.62 -31.12
N ASN A 8 -12.81 3.17 -30.96
CA ASN A 8 -12.08 2.40 -31.99
C ASN A 8 -12.47 0.92 -32.02
N LYS A 9 -13.43 0.47 -31.21
CA LYS A 9 -13.84 -0.93 -31.05
C LYS A 9 -12.72 -1.90 -30.69
N ASN A 10 -11.73 -1.40 -29.94
CA ASN A 10 -10.63 -2.20 -29.37
C ASN A 10 -10.90 -2.60 -27.92
N LEU A 11 -11.92 -2.01 -27.29
CA LEU A 11 -12.30 -2.26 -25.92
C LEU A 11 -13.84 -2.33 -25.83
N PHE A 12 -14.34 -3.39 -25.19
CA PHE A 12 -15.76 -3.65 -24.98
C PHE A 12 -16.01 -3.96 -23.51
N PHE A 13 -17.14 -3.52 -23.01
CA PHE A 13 -17.62 -3.86 -21.68
C PHE A 13 -18.88 -4.71 -21.79
N THR A 14 -18.95 -5.79 -21.02
CA THR A 14 -20.14 -6.65 -20.96
C THR A 14 -20.24 -7.30 -19.58
N THR A 15 -21.46 -7.52 -19.13
CA THR A 15 -21.79 -8.34 -17.96
C THR A 15 -22.07 -9.80 -18.32
N LYS A 16 -22.03 -10.14 -19.63
CA LYS A 16 -22.26 -11.50 -20.15
C LYS A 16 -20.94 -12.20 -20.41
N LEU A 17 -20.49 -13.01 -19.45
CA LEU A 17 -19.20 -13.69 -19.52
C LEU A 17 -19.10 -14.66 -20.71
N ASP A 18 -20.18 -15.39 -21.02
CA ASP A 18 -20.26 -16.29 -22.17
C ASP A 18 -19.89 -15.59 -23.48
N LYS A 19 -20.45 -14.40 -23.71
CA LYS A 19 -20.11 -13.58 -24.89
C LYS A 19 -18.66 -13.09 -24.90
N ALA A 20 -18.12 -12.72 -23.73
CA ALA A 20 -16.74 -12.29 -23.61
C ALA A 20 -15.78 -13.45 -23.95
N LEU A 21 -16.06 -14.66 -23.46
CA LEU A 21 -15.19 -15.83 -23.65
C LEU A 21 -15.23 -16.41 -25.06
N GLN A 22 -16.31 -16.22 -25.83
CA GLN A 22 -16.42 -16.77 -27.20
C GLN A 22 -15.20 -16.44 -28.11
N ASN A 23 -14.67 -15.22 -27.98
CA ASN A 23 -13.56 -14.76 -28.82
C ASN A 23 -12.25 -14.54 -28.03
N SER A 24 -12.22 -14.86 -26.74
CA SER A 24 -11.04 -14.67 -25.90
C SER A 24 -10.11 -15.87 -25.94
N GLU A 25 -8.81 -15.64 -26.07
CA GLU A 25 -7.77 -16.67 -25.90
C GLU A 25 -7.22 -16.65 -24.47
N ILE A 26 -7.34 -15.52 -23.77
CA ILE A 26 -6.83 -15.30 -22.41
C ILE A 26 -7.91 -14.60 -21.59
N ALA A 27 -8.19 -15.12 -20.40
CA ALA A 27 -9.09 -14.52 -19.42
C ALA A 27 -8.32 -14.18 -18.14
N PHE A 28 -8.33 -12.91 -17.74
CA PHE A 28 -7.72 -12.47 -16.49
C PHE A 28 -8.76 -12.40 -15.38
N ILE A 29 -8.49 -13.10 -14.28
CA ILE A 29 -9.20 -12.94 -13.01
C ILE A 29 -8.51 -11.80 -12.26
N ALA A 30 -9.16 -10.64 -12.20
CA ALA A 30 -8.63 -9.42 -11.60
C ALA A 30 -9.69 -8.79 -10.68
N VAL A 31 -10.20 -9.57 -9.75
CA VAL A 31 -11.21 -9.18 -8.77
C VAL A 31 -10.61 -8.86 -7.43
N GLY A 32 -11.33 -8.11 -6.58
CA GLY A 32 -10.88 -7.79 -5.24
C GLY A 32 -10.73 -9.04 -4.36
N THR A 33 -9.68 -9.04 -3.53
CA THR A 33 -9.42 -10.04 -2.50
C THR A 33 -9.29 -9.31 -1.16
N PRO A 34 -10.41 -8.86 -0.56
CA PRO A 34 -10.37 -8.16 0.71
C PRO A 34 -9.79 -9.05 1.81
N MET A 35 -9.30 -8.43 2.87
CA MET A 35 -8.85 -9.14 4.04
C MET A 35 -10.07 -9.58 4.87
N GLY A 36 -10.12 -10.85 5.23
CA GLY A 36 -11.07 -11.35 6.21
C GLY A 36 -10.69 -10.96 7.64
N ASP A 37 -11.61 -11.12 8.57
CA ASP A 37 -11.40 -10.78 9.99
C ASP A 37 -10.23 -11.55 10.64
N ASP A 38 -9.92 -12.72 10.09
CA ASP A 38 -8.82 -13.59 10.53
C ASP A 38 -7.48 -13.30 9.85
N GLY A 39 -7.39 -12.22 9.04
CA GLY A 39 -6.20 -11.83 8.29
C GLY A 39 -5.99 -12.60 6.98
N SER A 40 -6.86 -13.56 6.63
CA SER A 40 -6.80 -14.25 5.34
C SER A 40 -7.30 -13.37 4.19
N ALA A 41 -6.94 -13.71 2.95
CA ALA A 41 -7.59 -13.14 1.78
C ALA A 41 -8.92 -13.83 1.51
N ASP A 42 -9.99 -13.06 1.36
CA ASP A 42 -11.30 -13.59 0.95
C ASP A 42 -11.26 -13.95 -0.54
N LEU A 43 -11.42 -15.24 -0.83
CA LEU A 43 -11.36 -15.79 -2.18
C LEU A 43 -12.73 -15.97 -2.84
N GLN A 44 -13.84 -15.63 -2.17
CA GLN A 44 -15.19 -15.90 -2.70
C GLN A 44 -15.39 -15.38 -4.12
N TYR A 45 -14.91 -14.17 -4.42
CA TYR A 45 -15.05 -13.57 -5.75
C TYR A 45 -14.17 -14.28 -6.79
N VAL A 46 -12.95 -14.65 -6.43
CA VAL A 46 -12.03 -15.39 -7.32
C VAL A 46 -12.62 -16.74 -7.69
N LEU A 47 -13.11 -17.49 -6.70
CA LEU A 47 -13.69 -18.83 -6.91
C LEU A 47 -15.03 -18.77 -7.66
N ALA A 48 -15.86 -17.74 -7.43
CA ALA A 48 -17.09 -17.52 -8.18
C ALA A 48 -16.82 -17.23 -9.67
N VAL A 49 -15.79 -16.43 -9.97
CA VAL A 49 -15.36 -16.18 -11.36
C VAL A 49 -14.80 -17.45 -12.00
N ALA A 50 -13.99 -18.24 -11.29
CA ALA A 50 -13.48 -19.52 -11.76
C ALA A 50 -14.62 -20.47 -12.14
N LYS A 51 -15.64 -20.60 -11.28
CA LYS A 51 -16.85 -21.37 -11.55
C LYS A 51 -17.56 -20.89 -12.81
N SER A 52 -17.78 -19.58 -12.94
CA SER A 52 -18.44 -19.00 -14.10
C SER A 52 -17.65 -19.21 -15.40
N ILE A 53 -16.32 -19.18 -15.36
CA ILE A 53 -15.46 -19.51 -16.51
C ILE A 53 -15.66 -20.96 -16.89
N GLY A 54 -15.59 -21.92 -15.94
CA GLY A 54 -15.80 -23.34 -16.18
C GLY A 54 -17.16 -23.65 -16.80
N GLN A 55 -18.21 -22.94 -16.39
CA GLN A 55 -19.56 -23.08 -16.94
C GLN A 55 -19.70 -22.53 -18.36
N SER A 56 -18.92 -21.50 -18.72
CA SER A 56 -19.17 -20.70 -19.93
C SER A 56 -18.17 -20.96 -21.06
N MET A 57 -16.95 -21.44 -20.78
CA MET A 57 -15.91 -21.62 -21.80
C MET A 57 -16.27 -22.72 -22.80
N GLN A 58 -16.07 -22.43 -24.11
CA GLN A 58 -16.41 -23.34 -25.22
C GLN A 58 -15.19 -23.76 -26.06
N LYS A 59 -14.02 -23.15 -25.82
CA LYS A 59 -12.76 -23.43 -26.49
C LYS A 59 -11.60 -23.29 -25.54
N ARG A 60 -10.41 -23.77 -25.97
CA ARG A 60 -9.19 -23.65 -25.15
C ARG A 60 -8.97 -22.23 -24.69
N LEU A 61 -8.70 -22.05 -23.40
CA LEU A 61 -8.52 -20.77 -22.74
C LEU A 61 -7.29 -20.79 -21.84
N ILE A 62 -6.54 -19.71 -21.81
CA ILE A 62 -5.56 -19.45 -20.75
C ILE A 62 -6.26 -18.63 -19.67
N VAL A 63 -6.38 -19.21 -18.47
CA VAL A 63 -6.96 -18.55 -17.32
C VAL A 63 -5.83 -17.98 -16.48
N VAL A 64 -5.79 -16.66 -16.37
CA VAL A 64 -4.74 -15.93 -15.66
C VAL A 64 -5.28 -15.39 -14.35
N GLU A 65 -4.77 -15.90 -13.24
CA GLU A 65 -5.00 -15.33 -11.94
C GLU A 65 -4.03 -14.13 -11.76
N LYS A 66 -4.61 -12.92 -11.62
CA LYS A 66 -3.86 -11.67 -11.46
C LYS A 66 -4.08 -11.01 -10.09
N SER A 67 -5.17 -11.35 -9.40
CA SER A 67 -5.45 -10.89 -8.05
C SER A 67 -4.36 -11.36 -7.08
N THR A 68 -4.12 -10.63 -6.00
CA THR A 68 -3.19 -11.10 -4.95
C THR A 68 -3.90 -12.13 -4.08
N VAL A 69 -3.48 -13.38 -4.21
CA VAL A 69 -4.12 -14.55 -3.58
C VAL A 69 -3.11 -15.40 -2.82
N PRO A 70 -3.52 -16.15 -1.78
CA PRO A 70 -2.68 -17.11 -1.09
C PRO A 70 -2.11 -18.18 -2.02
N ILE A 71 -0.94 -18.71 -1.66
CA ILE A 71 -0.26 -19.78 -2.39
C ILE A 71 -1.17 -21.01 -2.46
N GLY A 72 -1.29 -21.59 -3.67
CA GLY A 72 -2.18 -22.74 -3.96
C GLY A 72 -3.59 -22.32 -4.38
N THR A 73 -3.88 -21.02 -4.54
CA THR A 73 -5.18 -20.57 -5.04
C THR A 73 -5.39 -20.95 -6.51
N ALA A 74 -4.34 -20.91 -7.32
CA ALA A 74 -4.41 -21.36 -8.71
C ALA A 74 -4.81 -22.85 -8.83
N ASP A 75 -4.38 -23.71 -7.90
CA ASP A 75 -4.81 -25.12 -7.85
C ASP A 75 -6.32 -25.21 -7.58
N LYS A 76 -6.85 -24.42 -6.64
CA LYS A 76 -8.29 -24.35 -6.34
C LYS A 76 -9.11 -23.85 -7.53
N ILE A 77 -8.61 -22.83 -8.23
CA ILE A 77 -9.23 -22.32 -9.47
C ILE A 77 -9.29 -23.42 -10.51
N LYS A 78 -8.18 -24.15 -10.71
CA LYS A 78 -8.07 -25.26 -11.65
C LYS A 78 -9.07 -26.39 -11.35
N GLU A 79 -9.16 -26.78 -10.09
CA GLU A 79 -10.13 -27.79 -9.62
C GLU A 79 -11.58 -27.37 -9.88
N ILE A 80 -11.93 -26.13 -9.59
CA ILE A 80 -13.29 -25.61 -9.79
C ILE A 80 -13.64 -25.57 -11.28
N ILE A 81 -12.74 -25.07 -12.14
CA ILE A 81 -12.97 -25.02 -13.58
C ILE A 81 -13.13 -26.43 -14.12
N GLN A 82 -12.26 -27.38 -13.74
CA GLN A 82 -12.32 -28.76 -14.20
C GLN A 82 -13.64 -29.43 -13.78
N LYS A 83 -14.05 -29.23 -12.53
CA LYS A 83 -15.33 -29.76 -12.03
C LYS A 83 -16.53 -29.27 -12.85
N GLU A 84 -16.57 -27.99 -13.23
CA GLU A 84 -17.67 -27.47 -14.05
C GLU A 84 -17.60 -27.99 -15.50
N LEU A 85 -16.40 -28.26 -16.03
CA LEU A 85 -16.24 -28.92 -17.34
C LEU A 85 -16.75 -30.35 -17.28
N ASP A 86 -16.40 -31.11 -16.24
CA ASP A 86 -16.82 -32.51 -16.05
C ASP A 86 -18.34 -32.62 -15.92
N VAL A 87 -18.99 -31.74 -15.14
CA VAL A 87 -20.45 -31.66 -14.97
C VAL A 87 -21.18 -31.51 -16.30
N ARG A 88 -20.62 -30.79 -17.25
CA ARG A 88 -21.19 -30.60 -18.58
C ARG A 88 -20.61 -31.50 -19.67
N SER A 89 -19.83 -32.53 -19.25
CA SER A 89 -19.20 -33.52 -20.16
C SER A 89 -18.40 -32.83 -21.29
N SER A 90 -17.57 -31.84 -20.96
CA SER A 90 -16.84 -31.03 -21.93
C SER A 90 -15.35 -31.35 -21.87
N ASP A 91 -14.76 -31.71 -23.03
CA ASP A 91 -13.32 -31.96 -23.19
C ASP A 91 -12.49 -30.71 -23.48
N VAL A 92 -13.06 -29.52 -23.27
CA VAL A 92 -12.38 -28.25 -23.50
C VAL A 92 -11.20 -28.10 -22.56
N GLN A 93 -10.02 -27.88 -23.11
CA GLN A 93 -8.79 -27.71 -22.34
C GLN A 93 -8.58 -26.26 -21.89
N PHE A 94 -7.89 -26.08 -20.79
CA PHE A 94 -7.41 -24.78 -20.34
C PHE A 94 -6.02 -24.88 -19.74
N ASP A 95 -5.32 -23.75 -19.73
CA ASP A 95 -4.03 -23.61 -19.05
C ASP A 95 -4.20 -22.63 -17.90
N MET A 96 -3.66 -22.93 -16.73
CA MET A 96 -3.65 -22.05 -15.57
C MET A 96 -2.38 -21.24 -15.52
N VAL A 97 -2.49 -19.95 -15.21
CA VAL A 97 -1.38 -19.01 -15.07
C VAL A 97 -1.57 -18.17 -13.82
N SER A 98 -0.52 -18.02 -13.01
CA SER A 98 -0.41 -16.97 -12.00
C SER A 98 0.44 -15.83 -12.55
N ASN A 99 -0.12 -14.61 -12.54
CA ASN A 99 0.55 -13.40 -13.01
C ASN A 99 0.34 -12.26 -12.02
N PRO A 100 1.04 -12.29 -10.89
CA PRO A 100 0.89 -11.28 -9.86
C PRO A 100 1.24 -9.87 -10.38
N GLU A 101 0.54 -8.86 -9.86
CA GLU A 101 0.80 -7.47 -10.17
C GLU A 101 1.74 -6.82 -9.14
N PHE A 102 2.55 -5.85 -9.57
CA PHE A 102 3.46 -5.08 -8.73
C PHE A 102 3.23 -3.57 -8.91
N LEU A 103 1.97 -3.19 -9.15
CA LEU A 103 1.59 -1.81 -9.46
C LEU A 103 1.55 -0.96 -8.18
N LYS A 104 2.01 0.27 -8.29
CA LYS A 104 1.93 1.27 -7.21
C LYS A 104 0.65 2.08 -7.37
N GLN A 105 -0.17 2.12 -6.35
CA GLN A 105 -1.34 3.00 -6.30
C GLN A 105 -0.90 4.46 -6.54
N GLY A 106 -1.60 5.17 -7.42
CA GLY A 106 -1.23 6.51 -7.87
C GLY A 106 -0.27 6.54 -9.08
N ALA A 107 0.41 5.42 -9.42
CA ALA A 107 1.32 5.29 -10.58
C ALA A 107 1.05 4.04 -11.44
N ALA A 108 -0.09 3.36 -11.24
CA ALA A 108 -0.40 2.06 -11.81
C ALA A 108 -0.33 2.01 -13.35
N ILE A 109 -0.72 3.08 -14.04
CA ILE A 109 -0.66 3.14 -15.51
C ILE A 109 0.78 3.15 -15.99
N ASP A 110 1.65 3.96 -15.39
CA ASP A 110 3.06 4.04 -15.78
C ASP A 110 3.79 2.74 -15.45
N ASP A 111 3.53 2.16 -14.27
CA ASP A 111 4.09 0.87 -13.86
C ASP A 111 3.66 -0.28 -14.78
N PHE A 112 2.41 -0.27 -15.26
CA PHE A 112 1.92 -1.27 -16.20
C PHE A 112 2.51 -1.09 -17.61
N MET A 113 2.61 0.16 -18.09
CA MET A 113 3.12 0.46 -19.42
C MET A 113 4.64 0.34 -19.54
N LYS A 114 5.36 0.43 -18.42
CA LYS A 114 6.83 0.32 -18.33
C LYS A 114 7.21 -0.51 -17.10
N PRO A 115 6.85 -1.80 -17.07
CA PRO A 115 7.08 -2.63 -15.88
C PRO A 115 8.58 -2.84 -15.65
N ASP A 116 9.01 -2.81 -14.38
CA ASP A 116 10.34 -3.23 -13.99
C ASP A 116 10.53 -4.72 -14.26
N ARG A 117 9.49 -5.50 -14.07
CA ARG A 117 9.42 -6.94 -14.34
C ARG A 117 7.97 -7.40 -14.53
N VAL A 118 7.79 -8.51 -15.24
CA VAL A 118 6.55 -9.28 -15.28
C VAL A 118 6.86 -10.72 -14.86
N VAL A 119 6.21 -11.15 -13.78
CA VAL A 119 6.33 -12.52 -13.28
C VAL A 119 5.16 -13.34 -13.81
N VAL A 120 5.47 -14.50 -14.38
CA VAL A 120 4.47 -15.45 -14.90
C VAL A 120 4.79 -16.84 -14.39
N GLY A 121 3.87 -17.41 -13.65
CA GLY A 121 3.88 -18.82 -13.24
C GLY A 121 2.94 -19.63 -14.11
N ALA A 122 3.41 -20.72 -14.72
CA ALA A 122 2.56 -21.62 -15.51
C ALA A 122 3.15 -23.02 -15.58
N ASP A 123 2.31 -24.03 -15.84
CA ASP A 123 2.73 -25.41 -16.05
C ASP A 123 2.94 -25.76 -17.53
N SER A 124 2.51 -24.87 -18.45
CA SER A 124 2.45 -25.12 -19.88
C SER A 124 3.39 -24.22 -20.66
N LYS A 125 4.24 -24.80 -21.54
CA LYS A 125 5.07 -24.05 -22.49
C LYS A 125 4.21 -23.18 -23.43
N PHE A 126 3.00 -23.63 -23.75
CA PHE A 126 2.05 -22.89 -24.58
C PHE A 126 1.61 -21.61 -23.87
N ALA A 127 1.22 -21.71 -22.60
CA ALA A 127 0.83 -20.54 -21.78
C ALA A 127 1.98 -19.54 -21.65
N PHE A 128 3.20 -19.98 -21.34
CA PHE A 128 4.37 -19.09 -21.30
C PHE A 128 4.60 -18.35 -22.61
N LYS A 129 4.51 -19.06 -23.74
CA LYS A 129 4.69 -18.43 -25.08
C LYS A 129 3.63 -17.36 -25.33
N LYS A 130 2.37 -17.64 -25.03
CA LYS A 130 1.26 -16.70 -25.22
C LYS A 130 1.38 -15.49 -24.28
N MET A 131 1.69 -15.71 -23.01
CA MET A 131 1.90 -14.62 -22.04
C MET A 131 3.11 -13.74 -22.45
N LYS A 132 4.21 -14.34 -22.88
CA LYS A 132 5.36 -13.60 -23.38
C LYS A 132 4.99 -12.74 -24.61
N GLN A 133 4.23 -13.28 -25.55
CA GLN A 133 3.73 -12.53 -26.71
C GLN A 133 2.85 -11.35 -26.28
N LEU A 134 1.96 -11.55 -25.30
CA LEU A 134 1.07 -10.52 -24.78
C LEU A 134 1.85 -9.35 -24.15
N TYR A 135 2.87 -9.65 -23.35
CA TYR A 135 3.63 -8.63 -22.63
C TYR A 135 4.80 -8.03 -23.42
N ASN A 136 5.23 -8.67 -24.52
CA ASN A 136 6.37 -8.22 -25.34
C ASN A 136 6.32 -6.74 -25.76
N PRO A 137 5.16 -6.14 -26.13
CA PRO A 137 5.10 -4.73 -26.49
C PRO A 137 5.45 -3.74 -25.35
N PHE A 138 5.40 -4.19 -24.09
CA PHE A 138 5.67 -3.38 -22.90
C PHE A 138 7.14 -3.43 -22.47
N PHE A 139 7.95 -4.31 -23.07
CA PHE A 139 9.37 -4.46 -22.74
C PHE A 139 10.26 -3.80 -23.78
N ARG A 140 11.30 -3.12 -23.31
CA ARG A 140 12.44 -2.75 -24.13
C ARG A 140 13.51 -3.87 -24.15
N ASP A 141 13.63 -4.61 -23.04
CA ASP A 141 14.58 -5.71 -22.83
C ASP A 141 13.83 -6.99 -22.47
N GLN A 142 14.23 -8.13 -23.07
CA GLN A 142 13.56 -9.43 -22.84
C GLN A 142 13.79 -10.01 -21.44
N ASP A 143 14.79 -9.53 -20.71
CA ASP A 143 15.15 -10.03 -19.36
C ASP A 143 14.15 -9.65 -18.27
N ARG A 144 13.16 -8.82 -18.58
CA ARG A 144 12.11 -8.42 -17.62
C ARG A 144 10.96 -9.40 -17.50
N PHE A 145 10.88 -10.40 -18.38
CA PHE A 145 9.89 -11.47 -18.30
C PHE A 145 10.46 -12.66 -17.55
N ILE A 146 9.99 -12.86 -16.32
CA ILE A 146 10.45 -13.90 -15.42
C ILE A 146 9.43 -15.03 -15.40
N SER A 147 9.83 -16.22 -15.87
CA SER A 147 9.00 -17.42 -15.88
C SER A 147 9.37 -18.36 -14.75
N MET A 148 8.37 -18.93 -14.09
CA MET A 148 8.53 -19.87 -12.98
C MET A 148 7.30 -20.78 -12.86
N ASP A 149 7.29 -21.70 -11.90
CA ASP A 149 6.08 -22.44 -11.56
C ASP A 149 5.02 -21.54 -10.90
N ILE A 150 3.78 -22.00 -10.86
CA ILE A 150 2.63 -21.23 -10.39
C ILE A 150 2.79 -20.81 -8.92
N ARG A 151 3.15 -21.75 -8.04
CA ARG A 151 3.25 -21.48 -6.59
C ARG A 151 4.38 -20.50 -6.26
N SER A 152 5.50 -20.59 -6.99
CA SER A 152 6.60 -19.64 -6.89
C SER A 152 6.17 -18.24 -7.32
N ALA A 153 5.33 -18.11 -8.36
CA ALA A 153 4.80 -16.82 -8.79
C ALA A 153 3.86 -16.20 -7.73
N GLU A 154 2.95 -16.98 -7.16
CA GLU A 154 2.09 -16.57 -6.05
C GLU A 154 2.93 -16.11 -4.85
N MET A 155 3.93 -16.91 -4.42
CA MET A 155 4.82 -16.58 -3.31
C MET A 155 5.64 -15.31 -3.58
N THR A 156 6.09 -15.09 -4.82
CA THR A 156 6.91 -13.93 -5.19
C THR A 156 6.23 -12.60 -4.86
N LYS A 157 4.90 -12.51 -5.00
CA LYS A 157 4.14 -11.31 -4.63
C LYS A 157 4.23 -11.03 -3.13
N TYR A 158 3.97 -12.03 -2.30
CA TYR A 158 4.03 -11.90 -0.84
C TYR A 158 5.45 -11.58 -0.36
N ALA A 159 6.43 -12.33 -0.85
CA ALA A 159 7.84 -12.13 -0.48
C ALA A 159 8.34 -10.73 -0.86
N ALA A 160 7.95 -10.21 -2.04
CA ALA A 160 8.32 -8.86 -2.45
C ALA A 160 7.71 -7.79 -1.52
N ASN A 161 6.42 -7.88 -1.21
CA ASN A 161 5.77 -6.92 -0.33
C ASN A 161 6.28 -7.01 1.11
N ALA A 162 6.51 -8.23 1.62
CA ALA A 162 7.11 -8.43 2.94
C ALA A 162 8.53 -7.85 3.03
N MET A 163 9.37 -8.01 2.00
CA MET A 163 10.71 -7.43 1.95
C MET A 163 10.66 -5.89 1.96
N LEU A 164 9.75 -5.29 1.20
CA LEU A 164 9.60 -3.84 1.20
C LEU A 164 9.10 -3.32 2.57
N ALA A 165 8.15 -3.99 3.20
CA ALA A 165 7.70 -3.69 4.55
C ALA A 165 8.84 -3.84 5.58
N THR A 166 9.65 -4.90 5.46
CA THR A 166 10.83 -5.13 6.30
C THR A 166 11.82 -3.97 6.21
N LYS A 167 12.11 -3.48 5.01
CA LYS A 167 13.03 -2.33 4.83
C LYS A 167 12.52 -1.07 5.55
N ILE A 168 11.19 -0.82 5.50
CA ILE A 168 10.59 0.34 6.18
C ILE A 168 10.64 0.15 7.71
N SER A 169 10.19 -0.99 8.23
CA SER A 169 10.21 -1.26 9.67
C SER A 169 11.62 -1.27 10.22
N PHE A 170 12.57 -1.90 9.53
CA PHE A 170 13.99 -1.87 9.89
C PHE A 170 14.50 -0.43 10.02
N MET A 171 14.24 0.43 9.03
CA MET A 171 14.72 1.81 9.07
C MET A 171 14.04 2.63 10.16
N ASN A 172 12.78 2.37 10.46
CA ASN A 172 12.06 3.00 11.56
C ASN A 172 12.62 2.57 12.92
N GLU A 173 12.92 1.30 13.11
CA GLU A 173 13.57 0.80 14.33
C GLU A 173 14.96 1.43 14.52
N ILE A 174 15.78 1.46 13.46
CA ILE A 174 17.07 2.17 13.47
C ILE A 174 16.90 3.65 13.79
N ALA A 175 15.87 4.30 13.26
CA ALA A 175 15.60 5.71 13.56
C ALA A 175 15.29 5.93 15.05
N ASN A 176 14.48 5.07 15.66
CA ASN A 176 14.16 5.13 17.08
C ASN A 176 15.41 4.89 17.96
N ILE A 177 16.33 4.00 17.55
CA ILE A 177 17.63 3.80 18.21
C ILE A 177 18.50 5.05 18.06
N CYS A 178 18.61 5.61 16.85
CA CYS A 178 19.39 6.84 16.59
C CYS A 178 18.98 7.97 17.55
N GLU A 179 17.69 8.16 17.75
CA GLU A 179 17.15 9.19 18.63
C GLU A 179 17.60 9.00 20.09
N LYS A 180 17.69 7.74 20.57
CA LYS A 180 18.15 7.43 21.93
C LYS A 180 19.66 7.60 22.13
N VAL A 181 20.44 7.31 21.10
CA VAL A 181 21.92 7.39 21.17
C VAL A 181 22.48 8.73 20.66
N GLY A 182 21.61 9.67 20.22
CA GLY A 182 22.05 10.98 19.72
C GLY A 182 22.61 10.96 18.31
N ALA A 183 22.30 9.94 17.51
CA ALA A 183 22.62 9.89 16.08
C ALA A 183 21.50 10.54 15.23
N ASP A 184 21.80 10.85 13.97
CA ASP A 184 20.82 11.34 13.00
C ASP A 184 20.49 10.20 12.00
N ALA A 185 19.24 9.73 12.05
CA ALA A 185 18.77 8.64 11.19
C ALA A 185 18.84 8.97 9.69
N ASN A 186 18.72 10.24 9.30
CA ASN A 186 18.87 10.64 7.89
C ASN A 186 20.33 10.45 7.41
N GLN A 187 21.32 10.75 8.26
CA GLN A 187 22.72 10.51 7.95
C GLN A 187 23.03 9.01 7.90
N VAL A 188 22.51 8.24 8.86
CA VAL A 188 22.62 6.76 8.86
C VAL A 188 22.02 6.18 7.59
N ARG A 189 20.82 6.64 7.19
CA ARG A 189 20.16 6.25 5.95
C ARG A 189 21.02 6.53 4.72
N LEU A 190 21.64 7.71 4.64
CA LEU A 190 22.54 8.05 3.55
C LEU A 190 23.77 7.13 3.53
N GLY A 191 24.35 6.87 4.70
CA GLY A 191 25.49 5.98 4.84
C GLY A 191 25.20 4.56 4.35
N ILE A 192 24.18 3.91 4.90
CA ILE A 192 23.84 2.52 4.50
C ILE A 192 23.29 2.43 3.09
N GLY A 193 22.52 3.44 2.64
CA GLY A 193 21.91 3.46 1.30
C GLY A 193 22.92 3.62 0.17
N SER A 194 24.13 4.14 0.46
CA SER A 194 25.23 4.24 -0.51
C SER A 194 25.80 2.87 -0.92
N ASP A 195 25.61 1.84 -0.10
CA ASP A 195 25.93 0.46 -0.49
C ASP A 195 24.92 -0.04 -1.53
N LYS A 196 25.41 -0.43 -2.72
CA LYS A 196 24.59 -0.91 -3.82
C LYS A 196 23.75 -2.15 -3.48
N ARG A 197 24.18 -2.96 -2.48
CA ARG A 197 23.45 -4.13 -2.00
C ARG A 197 22.20 -3.76 -1.21
N ILE A 198 22.16 -2.55 -0.62
CA ILE A 198 21.05 -2.03 0.16
C ILE A 198 20.20 -1.07 -0.68
N GLY A 199 20.83 -0.03 -1.24
CA GLY A 199 20.20 1.03 -2.02
C GLY A 199 19.31 1.93 -1.19
N TYR A 200 18.92 3.07 -1.76
CA TYR A 200 18.14 4.11 -1.07
C TYR A 200 16.64 3.86 -1.00
N SER A 201 16.11 2.93 -1.80
CA SER A 201 14.68 2.70 -1.89
C SER A 201 14.13 1.99 -0.65
N PHE A 202 13.00 2.47 -0.13
CA PHE A 202 12.27 1.91 1.00
C PHE A 202 13.01 1.95 2.35
N ILE A 203 14.06 2.75 2.51
CA ILE A 203 14.75 3.00 3.78
C ILE A 203 14.58 4.45 4.25
N TYR A 204 13.40 5.02 4.08
CA TYR A 204 13.05 6.35 4.61
C TYR A 204 12.33 6.18 5.95
N PRO A 205 12.88 6.73 7.06
CA PRO A 205 12.17 6.70 8.33
C PRO A 205 10.95 7.61 8.29
N GLY A 206 9.90 7.23 9.00
CA GLY A 206 8.66 7.98 9.05
C GLY A 206 7.66 7.43 10.06
N ALA A 207 6.41 7.89 10.00
CA ALA A 207 5.35 7.51 10.93
C ALA A 207 4.79 6.08 10.73
N GLY A 208 5.47 5.24 9.98
CA GLY A 208 5.01 3.90 9.62
C GLY A 208 4.36 3.81 8.25
N TYR A 209 4.10 2.58 7.81
CA TYR A 209 3.39 2.32 6.56
C TYR A 209 1.93 1.94 6.80
N GLY A 210 1.10 2.21 5.79
CA GLY A 210 -0.29 1.80 5.68
C GLY A 210 -0.61 1.34 4.26
N GLY A 211 -1.86 1.51 3.87
CA GLY A 211 -2.40 1.11 2.57
C GLY A 211 -2.94 -0.30 2.55
N SER A 212 -3.50 -0.69 1.42
CA SER A 212 -4.17 -1.98 1.25
C SER A 212 -3.26 -3.18 1.05
N CYS A 213 -1.98 -2.96 0.72
CA CYS A 213 -1.10 -4.04 0.28
C CYS A 213 -0.21 -4.54 1.42
N PHE A 214 0.68 -3.70 1.96
CA PHE A 214 1.67 -4.16 2.93
C PHE A 214 1.05 -4.78 4.18
N PRO A 215 0.11 -4.13 4.90
CA PRO A 215 -0.47 -4.74 6.10
C PRO A 215 -1.17 -6.06 5.80
N LYS A 216 -1.97 -6.11 4.71
CA LYS A 216 -2.70 -7.30 4.31
C LYS A 216 -1.76 -8.45 3.94
N ASP A 217 -0.75 -8.18 3.11
CA ASP A 217 0.12 -9.22 2.56
C ASP A 217 1.11 -9.75 3.61
N VAL A 218 1.58 -8.90 4.54
CA VAL A 218 2.39 -9.30 5.69
C VAL A 218 1.60 -10.24 6.60
N LYS A 219 0.36 -9.87 6.98
CA LYS A 219 -0.54 -10.70 7.81
C LYS A 219 -0.87 -12.01 7.13
N ALA A 220 -1.20 -11.98 5.84
CA ALA A 220 -1.49 -13.18 5.07
C ALA A 220 -0.28 -14.13 5.00
N LEU A 221 0.93 -13.61 4.80
CA LEU A 221 2.15 -14.42 4.77
C LEU A 221 2.45 -15.07 6.13
N THR A 222 2.26 -14.34 7.24
CA THR A 222 2.39 -14.88 8.60
C THR A 222 1.39 -16.01 8.85
N LYS A 223 0.13 -15.84 8.39
CA LYS A 223 -0.90 -16.88 8.49
C LYS A 223 -0.56 -18.11 7.66
N ILE A 224 -0.16 -17.92 6.40
CA ILE A 224 0.27 -19.02 5.50
C ILE A 224 1.41 -19.80 6.15
N ALA A 225 2.41 -19.14 6.71
CA ALA A 225 3.51 -19.80 7.40
C ALA A 225 3.01 -20.66 8.57
N LYS A 226 2.14 -20.12 9.43
CA LYS A 226 1.55 -20.82 10.57
C LYS A 226 0.74 -22.05 10.14
N GLU A 227 -0.10 -21.93 9.11
CA GLU A 227 -0.91 -23.03 8.57
C GLU A 227 -0.04 -24.15 8.00
N ASN A 228 1.20 -23.85 7.58
CA ASN A 228 2.17 -24.82 7.07
C ASN A 228 3.24 -25.21 8.10
N GLY A 229 3.01 -24.98 9.38
CA GLY A 229 3.91 -25.39 10.48
C GLY A 229 5.21 -24.60 10.55
N CYS A 230 5.30 -23.43 9.90
CA CYS A 230 6.46 -22.57 9.92
C CYS A 230 6.23 -21.38 10.86
N THR A 231 7.30 -20.94 11.55
CA THR A 231 7.26 -19.71 12.37
C THR A 231 7.83 -18.55 11.58
N ALA A 232 6.99 -17.56 11.24
CA ALA A 232 7.40 -16.36 10.50
C ALA A 232 7.91 -15.26 11.44
N GLN A 233 8.97 -15.52 12.22
CA GLN A 233 9.48 -14.62 13.27
C GLN A 233 9.77 -13.21 12.73
N LEU A 234 10.58 -13.11 11.68
CA LEU A 234 10.95 -11.81 11.10
C LEU A 234 9.73 -11.04 10.59
N ILE A 235 8.82 -11.72 9.89
CA ILE A 235 7.64 -11.08 9.30
C ILE A 235 6.67 -10.59 10.39
N THR A 236 6.53 -11.34 11.49
CA THR A 236 5.75 -10.94 12.66
C THR A 236 6.36 -9.70 13.32
N ALA A 237 7.67 -9.70 13.55
CA ALA A 237 8.38 -8.56 14.13
C ALA A 237 8.25 -7.29 13.26
N VAL A 238 8.26 -7.42 11.93
CA VAL A 238 8.06 -6.29 11.00
C VAL A 238 6.71 -5.60 11.22
N GLU A 239 5.66 -6.36 11.48
CA GLU A 239 4.33 -5.83 11.76
C GLU A 239 4.26 -5.17 13.13
N GLU A 240 4.79 -5.82 14.18
CA GLU A 240 4.85 -5.27 15.53
C GLU A 240 5.60 -3.93 15.58
N VAL A 241 6.75 -3.85 14.90
CA VAL A 241 7.52 -2.60 14.78
C VAL A 241 6.70 -1.52 14.07
N ASN A 242 5.97 -1.87 13.00
CA ASN A 242 5.16 -0.88 12.29
C ASN A 242 3.97 -0.39 13.11
N ASP A 243 3.33 -1.25 13.88
CA ASP A 243 2.19 -0.87 14.73
C ASP A 243 2.65 0.07 15.86
N ALA A 244 3.79 -0.20 16.48
CA ALA A 244 4.42 0.72 17.43
C ALA A 244 4.80 2.05 16.78
N GLN A 245 5.33 2.01 15.54
CA GLN A 245 5.77 3.20 14.82
C GLN A 245 4.63 4.17 14.50
N LYS A 246 3.42 3.69 14.23
CA LYS A 246 2.24 4.52 13.97
C LYS A 246 1.92 5.48 15.12
N LEU A 247 2.36 5.19 16.35
CA LEU A 247 2.12 6.00 17.54
C LEU A 247 3.29 6.92 17.94
N VAL A 248 4.46 6.79 17.30
CA VAL A 248 5.66 7.56 17.70
C VAL A 248 5.44 9.07 17.62
N ILE A 249 4.72 9.57 16.62
CA ILE A 249 4.42 11.02 16.54
C ILE A 249 3.48 11.46 17.65
N ALA A 250 2.43 10.70 17.96
CA ALA A 250 1.55 10.99 19.08
C ALA A 250 2.32 11.00 20.40
N GLN A 251 3.24 10.04 20.62
CA GLN A 251 4.08 10.01 21.82
C GLN A 251 5.02 11.24 21.91
N LYS A 252 5.56 11.73 20.79
CA LYS A 252 6.36 12.97 20.78
C LYS A 252 5.50 14.19 21.17
N ILE A 253 4.26 14.25 20.71
CA ILE A 253 3.33 15.32 21.07
C ILE A 253 3.01 15.25 22.58
N VAL A 254 2.69 14.06 23.09
CA VAL A 254 2.45 13.85 24.52
C VAL A 254 3.67 14.20 25.38
N ASN A 255 4.87 13.81 24.96
CA ASN A 255 6.11 14.18 25.68
C ASN A 255 6.34 15.70 25.74
N ARG A 256 5.86 16.45 24.73
CA ARG A 256 6.02 17.92 24.68
C ARG A 256 4.92 18.68 25.40
N PHE A 257 3.67 18.23 25.29
CA PHE A 257 2.49 18.95 25.77
C PHE A 257 1.87 18.37 27.04
N GLY A 258 2.25 17.15 27.43
CA GLY A 258 1.72 16.42 28.59
C GLY A 258 0.70 15.35 28.21
N GLU A 259 0.33 14.52 29.20
CA GLU A 259 -0.59 13.39 29.01
C GLU A 259 -2.05 13.84 28.77
N ASP A 260 -2.48 14.92 29.41
CA ASP A 260 -3.78 15.55 29.20
C ASP A 260 -3.62 16.64 28.14
N LEU A 261 -4.26 16.43 27.00
CA LEU A 261 -4.24 17.36 25.87
C LEU A 261 -5.52 18.21 25.78
N THR A 262 -6.33 18.23 26.85
CA THR A 262 -7.52 19.08 26.95
C THR A 262 -7.12 20.56 26.80
N GLY A 263 -7.76 21.25 25.86
CA GLY A 263 -7.48 22.66 25.57
C GLY A 263 -6.42 22.88 24.47
N PHE A 264 -5.66 21.86 24.09
CA PHE A 264 -4.74 21.93 22.96
C PHE A 264 -5.42 21.58 21.63
N SER A 265 -4.94 22.17 20.56
CA SER A 265 -5.39 21.96 19.19
C SER A 265 -4.20 21.68 18.27
N PHE A 266 -4.31 20.67 17.38
CA PHE A 266 -3.24 20.30 16.46
C PHE A 266 -3.71 20.38 15.02
N GLY A 267 -2.93 21.08 14.19
CA GLY A 267 -3.12 21.16 12.74
C GLY A 267 -2.49 19.95 12.04
N ILE A 268 -3.29 19.11 11.39
CA ILE A 268 -2.82 17.91 10.71
C ILE A 268 -2.74 18.11 9.21
N TRP A 269 -1.56 17.90 8.63
CA TRP A 269 -1.34 17.81 7.19
C TRP A 269 -1.16 16.36 6.76
N GLY A 270 -2.15 15.87 6.00
CA GLY A 270 -2.14 14.55 5.41
C GLY A 270 -2.88 13.50 6.23
N LEU A 271 -3.87 12.87 5.61
CA LEU A 271 -4.71 11.80 6.17
C LEU A 271 -4.50 10.48 5.42
N ALA A 272 -4.27 10.54 4.09
CA ALA A 272 -3.98 9.36 3.28
C ALA A 272 -2.67 8.70 3.70
N PHE A 273 -2.54 7.37 3.49
CA PHE A 273 -1.32 6.65 3.85
C PHE A 273 -0.09 7.07 3.02
N LYS A 274 -0.29 7.66 1.85
CA LYS A 274 0.75 8.23 0.97
C LYS A 274 0.16 9.26 0.00
N PRO A 275 0.99 10.09 -0.67
CA PRO A 275 0.52 11.02 -1.68
C PRO A 275 -0.09 10.34 -2.91
N GLY A 276 -0.97 11.06 -3.61
CA GLY A 276 -1.55 10.65 -4.89
C GLY A 276 -2.82 9.78 -4.79
N THR A 277 -3.28 9.46 -3.59
CA THR A 277 -4.49 8.66 -3.33
C THR A 277 -5.33 9.23 -2.20
N ASP A 278 -6.57 8.81 -2.11
CA ASP A 278 -7.51 9.03 -1.00
C ASP A 278 -7.53 7.87 0.00
N ASP A 279 -6.77 6.80 -0.26
CA ASP A 279 -6.76 5.57 0.54
C ASP A 279 -6.19 5.82 1.94
N MET A 280 -7.00 5.55 2.95
CA MET A 280 -6.66 5.70 4.36
C MET A 280 -6.50 4.37 5.10
N ARG A 281 -6.62 3.22 4.43
CA ARG A 281 -6.47 1.91 5.08
C ARG A 281 -5.13 1.83 5.81
N GLU A 282 -5.19 1.53 7.12
CA GLU A 282 -3.99 1.44 7.97
C GLU A 282 -3.10 2.70 7.96
N ALA A 283 -3.63 3.87 7.55
CA ALA A 283 -2.85 5.10 7.52
C ALA A 283 -2.43 5.53 8.94
N PRO A 284 -1.16 5.90 9.17
CA PRO A 284 -0.68 6.38 10.47
C PRO A 284 -1.53 7.53 11.04
N ALA A 285 -2.09 8.38 10.18
CA ALA A 285 -2.95 9.49 10.60
C ALA A 285 -4.16 9.05 11.44
N ILE A 286 -4.73 7.88 11.15
CA ILE A 286 -5.87 7.36 11.91
C ILE A 286 -5.47 7.10 13.37
N TYR A 287 -4.31 6.48 13.57
CA TYR A 287 -3.79 6.10 14.88
C TYR A 287 -3.38 7.34 15.69
N VAL A 288 -2.64 8.26 15.06
CA VAL A 288 -2.21 9.51 15.68
C VAL A 288 -3.43 10.35 16.09
N ILE A 289 -4.40 10.56 15.21
CA ILE A 289 -5.58 11.37 15.49
C ILE A 289 -6.41 10.76 16.63
N LYS A 290 -6.68 9.45 16.57
CA LYS A 290 -7.43 8.76 17.64
C LYS A 290 -6.73 8.86 18.98
N GLU A 291 -5.42 8.68 19.02
CA GLU A 291 -4.63 8.80 20.24
C GLU A 291 -4.68 10.23 20.82
N LEU A 292 -4.51 11.26 19.99
CA LEU A 292 -4.57 12.65 20.46
C LEU A 292 -5.97 13.04 20.95
N VAL A 293 -7.01 12.65 20.22
CA VAL A 293 -8.41 12.92 20.59
C VAL A 293 -8.78 12.18 21.87
N SER A 294 -8.35 10.94 22.07
CA SER A 294 -8.61 10.18 23.32
C SER A 294 -8.04 10.85 24.56
N ARG A 295 -7.03 11.72 24.38
CA ARG A 295 -6.39 12.54 25.42
C ARG A 295 -6.98 13.95 25.54
N GLY A 296 -8.08 14.25 24.84
CA GLY A 296 -8.81 15.53 24.92
C GLY A 296 -8.42 16.58 23.88
N ALA A 297 -7.49 16.29 22.97
CA ALA A 297 -7.08 17.24 21.94
C ALA A 297 -8.19 17.57 20.95
N LYS A 298 -8.11 18.77 20.36
CA LYS A 298 -8.85 19.17 19.15
C LYS A 298 -7.95 19.02 17.93
N ILE A 299 -8.52 18.60 16.82
CA ILE A 299 -7.81 18.36 15.56
C ILE A 299 -8.39 19.24 14.46
N ASN A 300 -7.54 20.00 13.78
CA ASN A 300 -7.85 20.65 12.50
C ASN A 300 -7.12 19.84 11.41
N ALA A 301 -7.85 19.21 10.47
CA ALA A 301 -7.26 18.27 9.53
C ALA A 301 -7.47 18.71 8.07
N TYR A 302 -6.41 18.58 7.27
CA TYR A 302 -6.43 18.79 5.83
C TYR A 302 -5.71 17.67 5.09
N ASP A 303 -6.32 17.22 4.01
CA ASP A 303 -5.72 16.34 3.00
C ASP A 303 -6.29 16.70 1.63
N PRO A 304 -5.48 16.74 0.56
CA PRO A 304 -5.96 17.09 -0.78
C PRO A 304 -7.03 16.16 -1.36
N LYS A 305 -7.15 14.91 -0.83
CA LYS A 305 -8.05 13.89 -1.38
C LYS A 305 -8.82 13.08 -0.34
N ALA A 306 -8.23 12.84 0.84
CA ALA A 306 -8.74 11.83 1.77
C ALA A 306 -9.77 12.35 2.79
N VAL A 307 -10.12 13.64 2.77
CA VAL A 307 -11.07 14.22 3.75
C VAL A 307 -12.43 13.50 3.74
N LYS A 308 -12.94 13.14 2.56
CA LYS A 308 -14.20 12.41 2.45
C LYS A 308 -14.11 11.03 3.08
N GLU A 309 -13.07 10.26 2.75
CA GLU A 309 -12.81 8.93 3.31
C GLU A 309 -12.66 8.98 4.84
N ALA A 310 -11.96 10.01 5.35
CA ALA A 310 -11.83 10.22 6.78
C ALA A 310 -13.20 10.40 7.46
N LYS A 311 -14.04 11.30 6.94
CA LYS A 311 -15.36 11.62 7.52
C LYS A 311 -16.33 10.45 7.48
N GLU A 312 -16.39 9.76 6.35
CA GLU A 312 -17.44 8.77 6.08
C GLU A 312 -17.09 7.37 6.60
N HIS A 313 -15.79 7.05 6.79
CA HIS A 313 -15.36 5.70 7.09
C HIS A 313 -14.40 5.60 8.28
N TYR A 314 -13.19 6.21 8.21
CA TYR A 314 -12.10 5.88 9.13
C TYR A 314 -12.12 6.63 10.46
N LEU A 315 -12.62 7.86 10.46
CA LEU A 315 -12.76 8.73 11.61
C LEU A 315 -14.22 9.13 11.87
N GLN A 316 -15.17 8.39 11.27
CA GLN A 316 -16.59 8.56 11.54
C GLN A 316 -16.87 8.36 13.03
N GLY A 317 -17.60 9.31 13.64
CA GLY A 317 -17.93 9.26 15.07
C GLY A 317 -16.79 9.64 16.02
N VAL A 318 -15.60 9.98 15.50
CA VAL A 318 -14.54 10.57 16.31
C VAL A 318 -14.84 12.07 16.49
N GLU A 319 -15.09 12.48 17.72
CA GLU A 319 -15.38 13.87 18.05
C GLU A 319 -14.14 14.75 18.01
N ASN A 320 -14.30 16.08 18.14
CA ASN A 320 -13.21 17.06 18.18
C ASN A 320 -12.31 17.14 16.92
N ILE A 321 -12.82 16.73 15.75
CA ILE A 321 -12.13 16.89 14.47
C ILE A 321 -12.85 17.90 13.61
N THR A 322 -12.13 18.95 13.19
CA THR A 322 -12.56 19.93 12.19
C THR A 322 -11.79 19.67 10.90
N TYR A 323 -12.47 19.51 9.79
CA TYR A 323 -11.86 19.37 8.48
C TYR A 323 -11.96 20.69 7.74
N VAL A 324 -10.86 21.13 7.16
CA VAL A 324 -10.73 22.43 6.48
C VAL A 324 -10.40 22.25 5.00
N ASP A 325 -10.63 23.31 4.21
CA ASP A 325 -10.47 23.28 2.74
C ASP A 325 -9.08 23.74 2.27
N SER A 326 -8.29 24.35 3.15
CA SER A 326 -6.95 24.85 2.85
C SER A 326 -5.93 24.31 3.87
N LYS A 327 -4.72 24.01 3.39
CA LYS A 327 -3.64 23.54 4.25
C LYS A 327 -3.26 24.53 5.36
N TYR A 328 -3.34 25.83 5.12
CA TYR A 328 -3.02 26.83 6.13
C TYR A 328 -4.16 27.06 7.13
N ASP A 329 -5.41 26.76 6.78
CA ASP A 329 -6.53 26.89 7.72
C ASP A 329 -6.42 25.92 8.91
N VAL A 330 -5.67 24.82 8.81
CA VAL A 330 -5.41 23.93 9.96
C VAL A 330 -4.59 24.60 11.06
N LEU A 331 -3.85 25.66 10.73
CA LEU A 331 -2.93 26.35 11.65
C LEU A 331 -3.66 27.30 12.58
N LYS A 332 -4.84 27.80 12.17
CA LYS A 332 -5.63 28.72 12.98
C LYS A 332 -5.97 28.11 14.32
N ASP A 333 -5.58 28.80 15.38
CA ASP A 333 -5.79 28.36 16.76
C ASP A 333 -5.16 26.98 17.10
N SER A 334 -4.20 26.50 16.29
CA SER A 334 -3.45 25.29 16.56
C SER A 334 -2.19 25.55 17.35
N ASP A 335 -1.91 24.66 18.31
CA ASP A 335 -0.71 24.72 19.15
C ASP A 335 0.52 24.13 18.46
N ALA A 336 0.33 23.23 17.48
CA ALA A 336 1.40 22.71 16.65
C ALA A 336 0.90 22.27 15.26
N LEU A 337 1.82 22.21 14.30
CA LEU A 337 1.61 21.54 13.01
C LEU A 337 2.15 20.10 13.06
N VAL A 338 1.38 19.15 12.54
CA VAL A 338 1.75 17.74 12.46
C VAL A 338 1.66 17.26 11.01
N LEU A 339 2.77 16.86 10.41
CA LEU A 339 2.85 16.33 9.05
C LEU A 339 2.83 14.79 9.08
N LEU A 340 1.82 14.17 8.47
CA LEU A 340 1.66 12.71 8.44
C LEU A 340 1.73 12.10 7.03
N THR A 341 1.53 12.91 5.99
CA THR A 341 1.64 12.46 4.59
C THR A 341 2.40 13.49 3.76
N GLU A 342 3.40 13.04 3.00
CA GLU A 342 4.34 13.90 2.26
C GLU A 342 3.77 14.35 0.89
N TRP A 343 2.58 14.94 0.87
CA TRP A 343 2.01 15.52 -0.35
C TRP A 343 2.95 16.56 -0.97
N LYS A 344 2.94 16.66 -2.30
CA LYS A 344 3.81 17.62 -3.01
C LYS A 344 3.63 19.06 -2.52
N GLU A 345 2.40 19.47 -2.21
CA GLU A 345 2.08 20.81 -1.74
C GLU A 345 2.56 21.10 -0.31
N PHE A 346 2.92 20.09 0.47
CA PHE A 346 3.47 20.26 1.83
C PHE A 346 5.01 20.32 1.83
N ARG A 347 5.68 20.00 0.72
CA ARG A 347 7.16 19.89 0.69
C ARG A 347 7.90 21.20 0.86
N SER A 348 7.31 22.30 0.43
CA SER A 348 7.91 23.63 0.51
C SER A 348 6.84 24.64 0.93
N PRO A 349 6.42 24.61 2.21
CA PRO A 349 5.43 25.55 2.71
C PRO A 349 6.06 26.92 2.94
N ASP A 350 5.23 27.94 3.08
CA ASP A 350 5.62 29.23 3.59
C ASP A 350 5.74 29.16 5.12
N PHE A 351 6.97 29.10 5.63
CA PHE A 351 7.22 29.04 7.06
C PHE A 351 6.93 30.35 7.79
N GLU A 352 6.96 31.51 7.12
CA GLU A 352 6.57 32.79 7.73
C GLU A 352 5.04 32.80 7.92
N GLU A 353 4.27 32.27 6.98
CA GLU A 353 2.83 32.12 7.16
C GLU A 353 2.52 31.16 8.32
N ILE A 354 3.24 30.03 8.43
CA ILE A 354 3.08 29.09 9.56
C ILE A 354 3.35 29.80 10.89
N LYS A 355 4.40 30.62 10.97
CA LYS A 355 4.75 31.41 12.16
C LYS A 355 3.63 32.33 12.63
N THR A 356 2.95 32.96 11.69
CA THR A 356 1.92 33.97 12.03
C THR A 356 0.61 33.35 12.51
N GLN A 357 0.37 32.09 12.19
CA GLN A 357 -0.91 31.44 12.44
C GLN A 357 -0.89 30.44 13.63
N LEU A 358 0.26 29.82 13.92
CA LEU A 358 0.38 28.92 15.07
C LEU A 358 0.44 29.67 16.40
N LYS A 359 -0.18 29.12 17.43
CA LYS A 359 -0.05 29.63 18.81
C LYS A 359 1.35 29.42 19.37
N THR A 360 1.95 28.27 19.08
CA THR A 360 3.34 27.95 19.43
C THR A 360 4.08 27.49 18.18
N LEU A 361 5.38 27.80 18.11
CA LEU A 361 6.18 27.50 16.92
C LEU A 361 6.70 26.06 16.96
N VAL A 362 5.79 25.09 16.97
CA VAL A 362 6.11 23.66 17.09
C VAL A 362 5.66 22.90 15.85
N ILE A 363 6.56 22.11 15.29
CA ILE A 363 6.29 21.24 14.12
C ILE A 363 6.70 19.82 14.43
N PHE A 364 5.77 18.87 14.25
CA PHE A 364 6.02 17.43 14.27
C PHE A 364 5.99 16.90 12.84
N ASP A 365 7.14 16.45 12.36
CA ASP A 365 7.31 15.97 10.99
C ASP A 365 7.45 14.45 10.96
N GLY A 366 6.36 13.75 10.75
CA GLY A 366 6.31 12.29 10.62
C GLY A 366 6.88 11.75 9.32
N ARG A 367 7.41 12.61 8.43
CA ARG A 367 7.95 12.22 7.12
C ARG A 367 9.35 12.77 6.84
N ASN A 368 9.93 13.49 7.79
CA ASN A 368 11.25 14.09 7.68
C ASN A 368 11.43 14.97 6.43
N GLN A 369 10.37 15.71 6.05
CA GLN A 369 10.36 16.54 4.85
C GLN A 369 11.15 17.84 5.04
N TYR A 370 11.25 18.33 6.28
CA TYR A 370 11.78 19.66 6.58
C TYR A 370 13.19 19.66 7.19
N ASN A 371 13.86 18.51 7.22
CA ASN A 371 15.18 18.33 7.82
C ASN A 371 16.30 19.21 7.21
N THR A 372 16.07 19.82 6.03
CA THR A 372 17.03 20.69 5.33
C THR A 372 16.68 22.18 5.43
N PHE A 373 15.61 22.55 6.12
CA PHE A 373 15.12 23.94 6.15
C PHE A 373 15.62 24.75 7.33
N ASN A 374 16.46 24.18 8.21
CA ASN A 374 17.02 24.85 9.41
C ASN A 374 15.92 25.49 10.26
N LEU A 375 14.87 24.74 10.60
CA LEU A 375 13.68 25.27 11.27
C LEU A 375 13.98 25.83 12.66
N GLU A 376 14.96 25.24 13.37
CA GLU A 376 15.40 25.73 14.68
C GLU A 376 15.99 27.14 14.59
N GLU A 377 16.78 27.46 13.54
CA GLU A 377 17.30 28.81 13.28
C GLU A 377 16.18 29.83 12.97
N LYS A 378 15.05 29.33 12.46
CA LYS A 378 13.85 30.12 12.22
C LYS A 378 12.97 30.29 13.46
N GLY A 379 13.35 29.70 14.59
CA GLY A 379 12.65 29.76 15.86
C GLY A 379 11.60 28.71 16.10
N PHE A 380 11.54 27.65 15.29
CA PHE A 380 10.64 26.51 15.52
C PHE A 380 11.25 25.47 16.44
N GLU A 381 10.45 24.89 17.32
CA GLU A 381 10.73 23.57 17.89
C GLU A 381 10.38 22.53 16.84
N TYR A 382 11.38 21.80 16.34
CA TYR A 382 11.19 20.85 15.25
C TYR A 382 11.44 19.42 15.69
N TYR A 383 10.39 18.61 15.64
CA TYR A 383 10.43 17.18 15.99
C TYR A 383 10.28 16.33 14.75
N GLN A 384 11.26 15.49 14.47
CA GLN A 384 11.25 14.55 13.36
C GLN A 384 11.48 13.11 13.84
N ILE A 385 11.41 12.14 12.94
CA ILE A 385 11.69 10.74 13.25
C ILE A 385 13.20 10.49 13.20
N GLY A 386 13.77 9.96 14.30
CA GLY A 386 15.16 9.50 14.34
C GLY A 386 16.21 10.60 14.51
N LYS A 387 15.83 11.73 15.06
CA LYS A 387 16.73 12.77 15.52
C LYS A 387 16.20 13.36 16.82
N LYS A 388 17.09 13.57 17.79
CA LYS A 388 16.75 14.14 19.09
C LYS A 388 16.59 15.66 18.97
#